data_36b06b9d49cf6837487e93c07ebfcb4f
#
_entry.id   36b06b9d49cf6837487e93c07ebfcb4f
#
_cell.length_a   1.000
_cell.length_b   1.000
_cell.length_c   1.000
_cell.angle_alpha   90.00
_cell.angle_beta   90.00
_cell.angle_gamma   90.00
#
_symmetry.space_group_name_H-M   'P 1'
#
loop_
_entity.id
_entity.type
_entity.pdbx_description
1 polymer ?
#
loop_
_entity_poly.entity_id
_entity_poly.type
_entity_poly.pdbx_seq_one_letter_code
_entity_poly.pdbx_strand_id
1 'polypeptide(L)'
;MRVLAIDTSSNVATVAVMEDELLLGEYILNHKKTHSQKIMTMIEQILSELELTVQDIDIFAAAIGPGSFTGLRIGVATVKALAHATGKPVVSVGTLEALAYNVPYAEHIIVPIMDARRDNVFTASYIWDEGFKEIGEPEAISIDECLESCGEFLDTIFVGDGVKVYREYIKEKLGDKAIFPPANALNSRASSVAALALDKAKRGETQSYLEMKPYYIRKSQAERELEERENKKKGESK
;
A
#
# COMPACT_ATOMS: atom_id res chain seq x y z
N MET A 1 -18.04 -10.85 9.77
CA MET A 1 -17.35 -11.00 8.46
C MET A 1 -15.85 -10.95 8.70
N ARG A 2 -15.14 -12.01 8.35
CA ARG A 2 -13.70 -12.14 8.55
C ARG A 2 -12.94 -11.81 7.28
N VAL A 3 -11.95 -10.94 7.41
CA VAL A 3 -11.04 -10.55 6.32
C VAL A 3 -9.62 -10.96 6.67
N LEU A 4 -8.94 -11.64 5.74
CA LEU A 4 -7.50 -11.80 5.75
C LEU A 4 -6.90 -10.83 4.72
N ALA A 5 -6.07 -9.91 5.19
CA ALA A 5 -5.44 -8.90 4.35
C ALA A 5 -3.93 -9.05 4.30
N ILE A 6 -3.34 -8.66 3.17
CA ILE A 6 -1.90 -8.74 2.90
C ILE A 6 -1.41 -7.42 2.32
N ASP A 7 -0.27 -6.94 2.81
CA ASP A 7 0.50 -5.91 2.12
C ASP A 7 1.96 -6.34 1.96
N THR A 8 2.43 -6.35 0.73
CA THR A 8 3.81 -6.63 0.32
C THR A 8 4.34 -5.57 -0.64
N SER A 9 3.70 -4.41 -0.67
CA SER A 9 3.98 -3.30 -1.61
C SER A 9 5.32 -2.59 -1.37
N SER A 10 5.88 -2.72 -0.16
CA SER A 10 7.14 -2.11 0.27
C SER A 10 8.16 -3.16 0.73
N ASN A 11 9.21 -2.76 1.45
CA ASN A 11 10.13 -3.69 2.09
C ASN A 11 9.51 -4.41 3.32
N VAL A 12 8.34 -3.97 3.76
CA VAL A 12 7.59 -4.59 4.85
C VAL A 12 6.63 -5.62 4.26
N ALA A 13 6.60 -6.83 4.84
CA ALA A 13 5.55 -7.81 4.60
C ALA A 13 4.63 -7.80 5.81
N THR A 14 3.33 -7.70 5.59
CA THR A 14 2.37 -7.71 6.68
C THR A 14 1.11 -8.49 6.32
N VAL A 15 0.55 -9.18 7.31
CA VAL A 15 -0.67 -9.98 7.22
C VAL A 15 -1.53 -9.63 8.43
N ALA A 16 -2.82 -9.45 8.22
CA ALA A 16 -3.77 -9.25 9.32
C ALA A 16 -5.04 -10.05 9.10
N VAL A 17 -5.67 -10.44 10.20
CA VAL A 17 -7.02 -11.00 10.25
C VAL A 17 -7.89 -10.09 11.09
N MET A 18 -8.99 -9.62 10.52
CA MET A 18 -10.02 -8.86 11.21
C MET A 18 -11.36 -9.59 11.16
N GLU A 19 -12.14 -9.48 12.23
CA GLU A 19 -13.53 -9.89 12.27
C GLU A 19 -14.39 -8.67 12.60
N ASP A 20 -15.19 -8.25 11.63
CA ASP A 20 -15.95 -6.99 11.69
C ASP A 20 -15.05 -5.81 12.10
N GLU A 21 -15.27 -5.19 13.27
CA GLU A 21 -14.48 -4.07 13.75
C GLU A 21 -13.31 -4.48 14.67
N LEU A 22 -13.08 -5.79 14.85
CA LEU A 22 -12.05 -6.31 15.75
C LEU A 22 -10.84 -6.81 14.97
N LEU A 23 -9.68 -6.23 15.21
CA LEU A 23 -8.40 -6.79 14.78
C LEU A 23 -8.08 -8.01 15.63
N LEU A 24 -8.15 -9.20 15.04
CA LEU A 24 -7.82 -10.47 15.73
C LEU A 24 -6.30 -10.67 15.85
N GLY A 25 -5.55 -10.31 14.81
CA GLY A 25 -4.10 -10.40 14.81
C GLY A 25 -3.47 -9.71 13.61
N GLU A 26 -2.22 -9.29 13.79
CA GLU A 26 -1.40 -8.69 12.74
C GLU A 26 0.06 -9.11 12.89
N TYR A 27 0.67 -9.58 11.82
CA TYR A 27 2.10 -9.82 11.74
C TYR A 27 2.74 -8.80 10.80
N ILE A 28 3.79 -8.14 11.30
CA ILE A 28 4.58 -7.16 10.55
C ILE A 28 6.03 -7.62 10.55
N LEU A 29 6.61 -7.79 9.38
CA LEU A 29 8.00 -8.19 9.22
C LEU A 29 8.74 -7.21 8.31
N ASN A 30 9.63 -6.41 8.89
CA ASN A 30 10.53 -5.52 8.14
C ASN A 30 11.93 -6.17 8.11
N HIS A 31 12.18 -7.01 7.11
CA HIS A 31 13.42 -7.75 7.00
C HIS A 31 13.84 -7.92 5.54
N LYS A 32 15.16 -7.98 5.29
CA LYS A 32 15.77 -8.10 3.94
C LYS A 32 15.45 -9.41 3.19
N LYS A 33 14.76 -10.39 3.79
CA LYS A 33 14.37 -11.64 3.11
C LYS A 33 13.19 -11.39 2.18
N THR A 34 13.16 -12.13 1.07
CA THR A 34 12.12 -12.00 0.04
C THR A 34 10.73 -12.31 0.59
N HIS A 35 9.75 -11.48 0.25
CA HIS A 35 8.34 -11.63 0.65
C HIS A 35 7.77 -13.01 0.29
N SER A 36 8.13 -13.55 -0.89
CA SER A 36 7.69 -14.87 -1.36
C SER A 36 8.02 -16.01 -0.42
N GLN A 37 9.11 -15.91 0.36
CA GLN A 37 9.54 -16.95 1.31
C GLN A 37 8.82 -16.86 2.65
N LYS A 38 8.19 -15.72 2.97
CA LYS A 38 7.68 -15.46 4.31
C LYS A 38 6.17 -15.30 4.38
N ILE A 39 5.52 -14.82 3.32
CA ILE A 39 4.11 -14.47 3.37
C ILE A 39 3.21 -15.65 3.73
N MET A 40 3.44 -16.83 3.11
CA MET A 40 2.65 -18.03 3.43
C MET A 40 2.87 -18.51 4.86
N THR A 41 4.12 -18.49 5.36
CA THR A 41 4.41 -18.84 6.76
C THR A 41 3.73 -17.88 7.74
N MET A 42 3.68 -16.58 7.43
CA MET A 42 2.98 -15.59 8.27
C MET A 42 1.47 -15.85 8.28
N ILE A 43 0.89 -16.21 7.14
CA ILE A 43 -0.54 -16.59 7.04
C ILE A 43 -0.82 -17.85 7.86
N GLU A 44 -0.02 -18.90 7.69
CA GLU A 44 -0.17 -20.14 8.44
C GLU A 44 -0.08 -19.92 9.94
N GLN A 45 0.92 -19.14 10.39
CA GLN A 45 1.11 -18.84 11.80
C GLN A 45 -0.06 -18.05 12.39
N ILE A 46 -0.50 -16.97 11.75
CA ILE A 46 -1.59 -16.15 12.28
C ILE A 46 -2.90 -16.93 12.34
N LEU A 47 -3.22 -17.73 11.34
CA LEU A 47 -4.41 -18.56 11.34
C LEU A 47 -4.33 -19.64 12.42
N SER A 48 -3.18 -20.28 12.60
CA SER A 48 -2.96 -21.27 13.66
C SER A 48 -3.13 -20.69 15.07
N GLU A 49 -2.56 -19.50 15.34
CA GLU A 49 -2.70 -18.81 16.65
C GLU A 49 -4.16 -18.40 16.94
N LEU A 50 -4.92 -18.13 15.89
CA LEU A 50 -6.34 -17.78 16.00
C LEU A 50 -7.27 -19.00 15.98
N GLU A 51 -6.73 -20.22 15.90
CA GLU A 51 -7.48 -21.47 15.74
C GLU A 51 -8.44 -21.44 14.53
N LEU A 52 -8.03 -20.75 13.45
CA LEU A 52 -8.76 -20.60 12.20
C LEU A 52 -8.10 -21.38 11.06
N THR A 53 -8.91 -21.67 10.05
CA THR A 53 -8.47 -22.17 8.74
C THR A 53 -8.75 -21.14 7.65
N VAL A 54 -8.21 -21.32 6.47
CA VAL A 54 -8.50 -20.43 5.32
C VAL A 54 -9.99 -20.47 4.91
N GLN A 55 -10.72 -21.53 5.26
CA GLN A 55 -12.15 -21.66 4.98
C GLN A 55 -13.02 -20.76 5.87
N ASP A 56 -12.51 -20.39 7.05
CA ASP A 56 -13.18 -19.50 8.01
C ASP A 56 -13.09 -18.03 7.63
N ILE A 57 -12.32 -17.71 6.59
CA ILE A 57 -12.19 -16.37 6.03
C ILE A 57 -13.29 -16.13 5.00
N ASP A 58 -13.96 -14.99 5.09
CA ASP A 58 -15.04 -14.60 4.18
C ASP A 58 -14.52 -13.82 2.98
N ILE A 59 -13.46 -13.02 3.16
CA ILE A 59 -12.89 -12.13 2.15
C ILE A 59 -11.37 -12.13 2.26
N PHE A 60 -10.70 -12.17 1.11
CA PHE A 60 -9.26 -11.93 1.04
C PHE A 60 -8.98 -10.54 0.44
N ALA A 61 -8.03 -9.80 1.01
CA ALA A 61 -7.68 -8.47 0.55
C ALA A 61 -6.18 -8.31 0.31
N ALA A 62 -5.81 -7.50 -0.66
CA ALA A 62 -4.43 -7.13 -0.91
C ALA A 62 -4.28 -5.64 -1.18
N ALA A 63 -3.16 -5.06 -0.71
CA ALA A 63 -2.66 -3.81 -1.25
C ALA A 63 -2.18 -4.07 -2.69
N ILE A 64 -2.82 -3.39 -3.65
CA ILE A 64 -2.57 -3.65 -5.08
C ILE A 64 -1.56 -2.69 -5.72
N GLY A 65 -1.15 -1.63 -5.03
CA GLY A 65 -0.22 -0.62 -5.53
C GLY A 65 -0.69 0.83 -5.29
N PRO A 66 0.20 1.77 -5.61
CA PRO A 66 1.54 1.60 -6.17
C PRO A 66 2.55 0.97 -5.18
N GLY A 67 3.73 0.58 -5.68
CA GLY A 67 4.80 0.04 -4.83
C GLY A 67 5.77 -0.88 -5.57
N SER A 68 6.45 -1.73 -4.81
CA SER A 68 7.40 -2.71 -5.32
C SER A 68 6.74 -3.66 -6.33
N PHE A 69 7.20 -3.64 -7.57
CA PHE A 69 6.67 -4.46 -8.66
C PHE A 69 6.64 -5.97 -8.32
N THR A 70 7.72 -6.47 -7.75
CA THR A 70 7.82 -7.87 -7.30
C THR A 70 6.92 -8.12 -6.09
N GLY A 71 6.93 -7.20 -5.11
CA GLY A 71 6.12 -7.32 -3.90
C GLY A 71 4.62 -7.38 -4.22
N LEU A 72 4.11 -6.45 -5.00
CA LEU A 72 2.70 -6.41 -5.41
C LEU A 72 2.25 -7.72 -6.09
N ARG A 73 3.09 -8.28 -6.98
CA ARG A 73 2.78 -9.56 -7.63
C ARG A 73 2.69 -10.72 -6.63
N ILE A 74 3.57 -10.74 -5.64
CA ILE A 74 3.55 -11.77 -4.59
C ILE A 74 2.25 -11.68 -3.79
N GLY A 75 1.89 -10.49 -3.26
CA GLY A 75 0.67 -10.31 -2.46
C GLY A 75 -0.59 -10.63 -3.25
N VAL A 76 -0.73 -10.06 -4.45
CA VAL A 76 -1.88 -10.30 -5.32
C VAL A 76 -1.98 -11.78 -5.72
N ALA A 77 -0.88 -12.44 -6.09
CA ALA A 77 -0.90 -13.87 -6.44
C ALA A 77 -1.29 -14.74 -5.25
N THR A 78 -0.80 -14.41 -4.04
CA THR A 78 -1.16 -15.12 -2.81
C THR A 78 -2.66 -15.01 -2.51
N VAL A 79 -3.20 -13.79 -2.54
CA VAL A 79 -4.65 -13.55 -2.33
C VAL A 79 -5.49 -14.28 -3.38
N LYS A 80 -5.09 -14.21 -4.66
CA LYS A 80 -5.78 -14.94 -5.74
C LYS A 80 -5.78 -16.45 -5.54
N ALA A 81 -4.66 -17.02 -5.09
CA ALA A 81 -4.56 -18.45 -4.83
C ALA A 81 -5.46 -18.90 -3.67
N LEU A 82 -5.49 -18.14 -2.56
CA LEU A 82 -6.35 -18.40 -1.42
C LEU A 82 -7.83 -18.28 -1.79
N ALA A 83 -8.19 -17.21 -2.49
CA ALA A 83 -9.56 -16.98 -2.96
C ALA A 83 -10.02 -18.05 -3.95
N HIS A 84 -9.15 -18.50 -4.86
CA HIS A 84 -9.45 -19.58 -5.79
C HIS A 84 -9.70 -20.90 -5.05
N ALA A 85 -8.85 -21.24 -4.07
CA ALA A 85 -8.97 -22.47 -3.31
C ALA A 85 -10.21 -22.53 -2.42
N THR A 86 -10.72 -21.39 -1.98
CA THR A 86 -11.86 -21.28 -1.06
C THR A 86 -13.17 -20.88 -1.74
N GLY A 87 -13.12 -20.39 -2.99
CA GLY A 87 -14.27 -19.83 -3.69
C GLY A 87 -14.74 -18.47 -3.14
N LYS A 88 -13.93 -17.80 -2.32
CA LYS A 88 -14.30 -16.54 -1.66
C LYS A 88 -13.98 -15.32 -2.54
N PRO A 89 -14.70 -14.20 -2.35
CA PRO A 89 -14.42 -12.95 -3.04
C PRO A 89 -13.13 -12.28 -2.55
N VAL A 90 -12.64 -11.33 -3.33
CA VAL A 90 -11.47 -10.52 -2.97
C VAL A 90 -11.80 -9.03 -3.00
N VAL A 91 -10.99 -8.23 -2.27
CA VAL A 91 -11.06 -6.78 -2.29
C VAL A 91 -9.67 -6.20 -2.58
N SER A 92 -9.62 -5.28 -3.53
CA SER A 92 -8.43 -4.52 -3.88
C SER A 92 -8.39 -3.22 -3.08
N VAL A 93 -7.26 -2.95 -2.42
CA VAL A 93 -7.03 -1.72 -1.65
C VAL A 93 -5.81 -0.98 -2.21
N GLY A 94 -5.91 0.34 -2.36
CA GLY A 94 -4.77 1.17 -2.76
C GLY A 94 -3.68 1.17 -1.68
N THR A 95 -2.42 1.06 -2.06
CA THR A 95 -1.32 1.09 -1.06
C THR A 95 -1.22 2.43 -0.36
N LEU A 96 -1.34 3.53 -1.11
CA LEU A 96 -1.30 4.89 -0.54
C LEU A 96 -2.52 5.15 0.35
N GLU A 97 -3.69 4.65 -0.04
CA GLU A 97 -4.92 4.66 0.75
C GLU A 97 -4.70 3.97 2.10
N ALA A 98 -4.15 2.75 2.10
CA ALA A 98 -3.87 2.00 3.32
C ALA A 98 -2.80 2.67 4.21
N LEU A 99 -1.77 3.28 3.62
CA LEU A 99 -0.76 4.04 4.36
C LEU A 99 -1.35 5.27 5.05
N ALA A 100 -2.18 6.04 4.35
CA ALA A 100 -2.83 7.22 4.93
C ALA A 100 -3.82 6.83 6.05
N TYR A 101 -4.48 5.69 5.91
CA TYR A 101 -5.40 5.15 6.92
C TYR A 101 -4.72 4.78 8.26
N ASN A 102 -3.38 4.68 8.30
CA ASN A 102 -2.61 4.47 9.53
C ASN A 102 -2.71 5.65 10.52
N VAL A 103 -3.19 6.82 10.08
CA VAL A 103 -3.29 8.04 10.90
C VAL A 103 -4.76 8.45 11.00
N PRO A 104 -5.56 7.76 11.82
CA PRO A 104 -6.99 8.01 11.91
C PRO A 104 -7.29 9.37 12.55
N TYR A 105 -8.38 9.98 12.09
CA TYR A 105 -8.93 11.25 12.64
C TYR A 105 -7.93 12.40 12.67
N ALA A 106 -6.97 12.42 11.72
CA ALA A 106 -6.03 13.52 11.60
C ALA A 106 -6.75 14.80 11.14
N GLU A 107 -6.45 15.92 11.78
CA GLU A 107 -6.99 17.25 11.43
C GLU A 107 -6.29 17.87 10.20
N HIS A 108 -5.20 17.27 9.76
CA HIS A 108 -4.35 17.77 8.68
C HIS A 108 -4.39 16.85 7.46
N ILE A 109 -3.97 17.35 6.32
CA ILE A 109 -3.82 16.55 5.10
C ILE A 109 -2.78 15.46 5.34
N ILE A 110 -3.10 14.23 4.95
CA ILE A 110 -2.21 13.09 5.00
C ILE A 110 -1.68 12.83 3.60
N VAL A 111 -0.37 12.87 3.46
CA VAL A 111 0.33 12.63 2.19
C VAL A 111 1.24 11.42 2.34
N PRO A 112 0.78 10.22 1.95
CA PRO A 112 1.64 9.06 1.87
C PRO A 112 2.69 9.26 0.77
N ILE A 113 3.94 8.95 1.09
CA ILE A 113 5.05 8.95 0.15
C ILE A 113 5.78 7.60 0.16
N MET A 114 5.89 6.98 -1.00
CA MET A 114 6.69 5.76 -1.20
C MET A 114 7.84 6.05 -2.15
N ASP A 115 9.06 5.56 -1.82
CA ASP A 115 10.25 5.77 -2.66
C ASP A 115 10.09 5.11 -4.03
N ALA A 116 9.94 5.94 -5.09
CA ALA A 116 9.86 5.51 -6.48
C ALA A 116 11.21 5.59 -7.21
N ARG A 117 12.31 5.80 -6.47
CA ARG A 117 13.70 5.96 -6.93
C ARG A 117 13.93 7.24 -7.75
N ARG A 118 15.21 7.65 -7.85
CA ARG A 118 15.65 8.82 -8.64
C ARG A 118 14.86 10.08 -8.29
N ASP A 119 14.82 10.40 -7.00
CA ASP A 119 14.14 11.57 -6.41
C ASP A 119 12.65 11.67 -6.75
N ASN A 120 12.02 10.53 -7.05
CA ASN A 120 10.58 10.45 -7.26
C ASN A 120 9.91 9.67 -6.13
N VAL A 121 8.65 10.01 -5.90
CA VAL A 121 7.78 9.34 -4.95
C VAL A 121 6.48 8.92 -5.62
N PHE A 122 5.89 7.82 -5.16
CA PHE A 122 4.46 7.58 -5.33
C PHE A 122 3.76 8.30 -4.20
N THR A 123 2.77 9.11 -4.52
CA THR A 123 2.04 9.95 -3.57
C THR A 123 0.59 10.12 -3.95
N ALA A 124 -0.23 10.52 -2.99
CA ALA A 124 -1.62 10.92 -3.11
C ALA A 124 -1.96 11.80 -1.90
N SER A 125 -3.16 12.34 -1.82
CA SER A 125 -3.58 13.18 -0.69
C SER A 125 -4.90 12.70 -0.11
N TYR A 126 -4.99 12.64 1.22
CA TYR A 126 -6.14 12.15 1.97
C TYR A 126 -6.49 13.07 3.14
N ILE A 127 -7.75 13.05 3.55
CA ILE A 127 -8.25 13.75 4.74
C ILE A 127 -9.23 12.89 5.52
N TRP A 128 -9.41 13.22 6.80
CA TRP A 128 -10.52 12.78 7.62
C TRP A 128 -11.51 13.95 7.77
N ASP A 129 -12.61 13.88 7.02
CA ASP A 129 -13.67 14.86 7.04
C ASP A 129 -15.02 14.13 6.88
N GLU A 130 -15.76 13.96 7.95
CA GLU A 130 -16.95 13.10 8.01
C GLU A 130 -16.70 11.68 7.44
N GLY A 131 -15.46 11.17 7.62
CA GLY A 131 -14.95 9.92 7.10
C GLY A 131 -13.63 10.08 6.36
N PHE A 132 -13.03 8.97 5.96
CA PHE A 132 -11.77 8.96 5.22
C PHE A 132 -12.01 9.21 3.73
N LYS A 133 -11.33 10.20 3.16
CA LYS A 133 -11.52 10.63 1.76
C LYS A 133 -10.18 10.82 1.05
N GLU A 134 -10.11 10.40 -0.20
CA GLU A 134 -9.06 10.79 -1.14
C GLU A 134 -9.39 12.17 -1.72
N ILE A 135 -8.42 13.07 -1.72
CA ILE A 135 -8.55 14.44 -2.27
C ILE A 135 -7.55 14.73 -3.38
N GLY A 136 -6.57 13.84 -3.58
CA GLY A 136 -5.62 13.89 -4.70
C GLY A 136 -5.32 12.48 -5.17
N GLU A 137 -5.42 12.25 -6.49
CA GLU A 137 -5.22 10.94 -7.10
C GLU A 137 -3.78 10.42 -6.92
N PRO A 138 -3.57 9.09 -6.95
CA PRO A 138 -2.24 8.49 -6.91
C PRO A 138 -1.37 8.90 -8.11
N GLU A 139 -0.20 9.48 -7.83
CA GLU A 139 0.74 9.98 -8.82
C GLU A 139 2.15 9.45 -8.58
N ALA A 140 3.02 9.61 -9.60
CA ALA A 140 4.44 9.32 -9.52
C ALA A 140 5.23 10.55 -10.00
N ILE A 141 5.59 11.40 -9.06
CA ILE A 141 6.18 12.73 -9.28
C ILE A 141 7.50 12.89 -8.53
N SER A 142 8.25 13.94 -8.79
CA SER A 142 9.44 14.26 -8.00
C SER A 142 9.06 14.65 -6.57
N ILE A 143 9.99 14.48 -5.63
CA ILE A 143 9.75 14.93 -4.25
C ILE A 143 9.49 16.45 -4.19
N ASP A 144 10.13 17.23 -5.06
CA ASP A 144 9.93 18.68 -5.13
C ASP A 144 8.50 19.01 -5.56
N GLU A 145 8.01 18.43 -6.64
CA GLU A 145 6.60 18.60 -7.09
C GLU A 145 5.61 18.17 -6.01
N CYS A 146 5.90 17.08 -5.28
CA CYS A 146 5.08 16.64 -4.16
C CYS A 146 5.01 17.69 -3.04
N LEU A 147 6.14 18.31 -2.68
CA LEU A 147 6.19 19.33 -1.64
C LEU A 147 5.52 20.63 -2.10
N GLU A 148 5.67 21.01 -3.37
CA GLU A 148 4.97 22.16 -3.95
C GLU A 148 3.46 21.98 -3.93
N SER A 149 2.96 20.76 -4.22
CA SER A 149 1.52 20.44 -4.18
C SER A 149 0.92 20.49 -2.78
N CYS A 150 1.72 20.27 -1.71
CA CYS A 150 1.25 20.40 -0.33
C CYS A 150 0.87 21.82 0.06
N GLY A 151 1.33 22.82 -0.71
CA GLY A 151 1.07 24.23 -0.45
C GLY A 151 1.86 24.81 0.72
N GLU A 152 2.23 26.09 0.64
CA GLU A 152 3.06 26.75 1.66
C GLU A 152 2.34 26.97 3.01
N PHE A 153 1.03 26.77 3.08
CA PHE A 153 0.20 27.20 4.22
C PHE A 153 -0.49 26.07 5.00
N LEU A 154 -0.35 24.81 4.55
CA LEU A 154 -1.05 23.68 5.17
C LEU A 154 -0.09 22.77 5.94
N ASP A 155 -0.42 22.48 7.18
CA ASP A 155 0.23 21.42 7.94
C ASP A 155 -0.05 20.07 7.29
N THR A 156 1.01 19.31 7.02
CA THR A 156 0.93 18.07 6.23
C THR A 156 1.56 16.91 6.99
N ILE A 157 0.83 15.81 7.09
CA ILE A 157 1.31 14.57 7.72
C ILE A 157 1.88 13.66 6.64
N PHE A 158 3.18 13.36 6.72
CA PHE A 158 3.86 12.45 5.80
C PHE A 158 3.99 11.06 6.39
N VAL A 159 3.56 10.03 5.65
CA VAL A 159 3.64 8.60 6.01
C VAL A 159 4.26 7.79 4.88
N GLY A 160 4.67 6.55 5.15
CA GLY A 160 5.26 5.66 4.15
C GLY A 160 6.77 5.57 4.23
N ASP A 161 7.35 4.66 3.45
CA ASP A 161 8.79 4.38 3.47
C ASP A 161 9.64 5.49 2.84
N GLY A 162 9.06 6.35 2.01
CA GLY A 162 9.68 7.56 1.49
C GLY A 162 10.05 8.55 2.60
N VAL A 163 9.32 8.57 3.73
CA VAL A 163 9.68 9.40 4.89
C VAL A 163 11.08 9.08 5.39
N LYS A 164 11.49 7.81 5.38
CA LYS A 164 12.84 7.43 5.80
C LYS A 164 13.93 8.02 4.90
N VAL A 165 13.63 8.21 3.62
CA VAL A 165 14.58 8.74 2.63
C VAL A 165 14.59 10.27 2.66
N TYR A 166 13.42 10.89 2.73
CA TYR A 166 13.26 12.33 2.47
C TYR A 166 12.94 13.18 3.70
N ARG A 167 12.90 12.61 4.93
CA ARG A 167 12.51 13.34 6.15
C ARG A 167 13.26 14.64 6.36
N GLU A 168 14.59 14.63 6.26
CA GLU A 168 15.40 15.83 6.50
C GLU A 168 15.19 16.86 5.39
N TYR A 169 15.05 16.43 4.15
CA TYR A 169 14.74 17.30 3.02
C TYR A 169 13.35 17.95 3.14
N ILE A 170 12.35 17.18 3.54
CA ILE A 170 10.99 17.68 3.79
C ILE A 170 11.00 18.73 4.90
N LYS A 171 11.72 18.47 6.00
CA LYS A 171 11.87 19.44 7.10
C LYS A 171 12.58 20.70 6.67
N GLU A 172 13.61 20.62 5.85
CA GLU A 172 14.31 21.78 5.31
C GLU A 172 13.38 22.66 4.49
N LYS A 173 12.50 22.07 3.69
CA LYS A 173 11.56 22.79 2.80
C LYS A 173 10.33 23.34 3.52
N LEU A 174 9.70 22.54 4.39
CA LEU A 174 8.40 22.88 4.98
C LEU A 174 8.49 23.31 6.46
N GLY A 175 9.64 23.11 7.13
CA GLY A 175 9.82 23.48 8.53
C GLY A 175 8.82 22.75 9.45
N ASP A 176 8.21 23.51 10.35
CA ASP A 176 7.27 22.99 11.35
C ASP A 176 5.93 22.51 10.77
N LYS A 177 5.65 22.80 9.50
CA LYS A 177 4.45 22.33 8.79
C LYS A 177 4.55 20.85 8.39
N ALA A 178 5.75 20.28 8.40
CA ALA A 178 5.98 18.87 8.12
C ALA A 178 5.78 18.02 9.39
N ILE A 179 4.69 17.30 9.46
CA ILE A 179 4.34 16.43 10.59
C ILE A 179 4.68 14.98 10.24
N PHE A 180 5.31 14.29 11.16
CA PHE A 180 5.66 12.87 11.00
C PHE A 180 5.09 12.07 12.17
N PRO A 181 4.22 11.10 11.91
CA PRO A 181 3.68 10.26 12.96
C PRO A 181 4.75 9.37 13.59
N PRO A 182 4.47 8.73 14.73
CA PRO A 182 5.35 7.76 15.36
C PRO A 182 5.74 6.62 14.41
N ALA A 183 6.89 5.99 14.66
CA ALA A 183 7.49 4.98 13.78
C ALA A 183 6.57 3.78 13.48
N ASN A 184 5.69 3.43 14.41
CA ASN A 184 4.71 2.34 14.23
C ASN A 184 3.58 2.67 13.25
N ALA A 185 3.35 3.95 12.91
CA ALA A 185 2.34 4.39 11.94
C ALA A 185 2.94 4.72 10.56
N LEU A 186 4.27 4.70 10.41
CA LEU A 186 4.94 5.08 9.16
C LEU A 186 4.91 4.01 8.07
N ASN A 187 4.88 2.74 8.43
CA ASN A 187 5.00 1.65 7.46
C ASN A 187 3.65 1.04 7.12
N SER A 188 3.61 0.29 6.00
CA SER A 188 2.44 -0.50 5.60
C SER A 188 1.94 -1.40 6.73
N ARG A 189 0.62 -1.47 6.87
CA ARG A 189 -0.09 -2.32 7.83
C ARG A 189 -1.23 -3.06 7.14
N ALA A 190 -1.25 -4.37 7.30
CA ALA A 190 -2.34 -5.19 6.76
C ALA A 190 -3.65 -4.95 7.51
N SER A 191 -3.61 -4.48 8.76
CA SER A 191 -4.79 -4.08 9.51
C SER A 191 -5.52 -2.91 8.85
N SER A 192 -4.81 -1.92 8.30
CA SER A 192 -5.40 -0.82 7.53
C SER A 192 -5.99 -1.31 6.20
N VAL A 193 -5.30 -2.25 5.53
CA VAL A 193 -5.85 -2.91 4.33
C VAL A 193 -7.13 -3.69 4.67
N ALA A 194 -7.16 -4.41 5.80
CA ALA A 194 -8.33 -5.18 6.23
C ALA A 194 -9.52 -4.27 6.56
N ALA A 195 -9.30 -3.17 7.30
CA ALA A 195 -10.35 -2.22 7.65
C ALA A 195 -10.98 -1.59 6.40
N LEU A 196 -10.16 -1.09 5.49
CA LEU A 196 -10.62 -0.54 4.20
C LEU A 196 -11.35 -1.59 3.35
N ALA A 197 -10.86 -2.84 3.36
CA ALA A 197 -11.50 -3.93 2.64
C ALA A 197 -12.87 -4.28 3.22
N LEU A 198 -13.04 -4.26 4.55
CA LEU A 198 -14.33 -4.45 5.20
C LEU A 198 -15.33 -3.35 4.81
N ASP A 199 -14.90 -2.09 4.81
CA ASP A 199 -15.75 -0.98 4.42
C ASP A 199 -16.16 -1.06 2.94
N LYS A 200 -15.22 -1.39 2.06
CA LYS A 200 -15.49 -1.65 0.63
C LYS A 200 -16.47 -2.81 0.45
N ALA A 201 -16.27 -3.91 1.17
CA ALA A 201 -17.16 -5.07 1.10
C ALA A 201 -18.58 -4.77 1.60
N LYS A 202 -18.74 -3.97 2.68
CA LYS A 202 -20.05 -3.50 3.16
C LYS A 202 -20.79 -2.68 2.11
N ARG A 203 -20.06 -1.98 1.23
CA ARG A 203 -20.63 -1.24 0.08
C ARG A 203 -20.85 -2.11 -1.16
N GLY A 204 -20.55 -3.41 -1.10
CA GLY A 204 -20.67 -4.34 -2.24
C GLY A 204 -19.49 -4.27 -3.23
N GLU A 205 -18.39 -3.63 -2.88
CA GLU A 205 -17.19 -3.45 -3.74
C GLU A 205 -16.26 -4.67 -3.64
N THR A 206 -16.81 -5.88 -3.73
CA THR A 206 -16.04 -7.12 -3.86
C THR A 206 -15.90 -7.50 -5.33
N GLN A 207 -14.87 -8.28 -5.66
CA GLN A 207 -14.61 -8.74 -7.02
C GLN A 207 -14.19 -10.20 -7.06
N SER A 208 -14.25 -10.81 -8.25
CA SER A 208 -13.64 -12.09 -8.50
C SER A 208 -12.11 -12.01 -8.40
N TYR A 209 -11.47 -13.07 -7.89
CA TYR A 209 -10.00 -13.15 -7.90
C TYR A 209 -9.40 -13.05 -9.31
N LEU A 210 -10.15 -13.37 -10.36
CA LEU A 210 -9.70 -13.23 -11.76
C LEU A 210 -9.50 -11.77 -12.16
N GLU A 211 -10.28 -10.86 -11.59
CA GLU A 211 -10.28 -9.43 -11.92
C GLU A 211 -9.21 -8.67 -11.14
N MET A 212 -8.79 -9.17 -9.96
CA MET A 212 -7.76 -8.52 -9.15
C MET A 212 -6.43 -8.46 -9.92
N LYS A 213 -5.89 -7.24 -10.05
CA LYS A 213 -4.61 -6.97 -10.73
C LYS A 213 -3.79 -5.97 -9.94
N PRO A 214 -2.45 -6.05 -9.96
CA PRO A 214 -1.62 -4.98 -9.46
C PRO A 214 -1.88 -3.67 -10.21
N TYR A 215 -1.88 -2.57 -9.49
CA TYR A 215 -1.99 -1.22 -10.04
C TYR A 215 -0.59 -0.63 -10.20
N TYR A 216 -0.19 -0.39 -11.44
CA TYR A 216 1.11 0.17 -11.79
C TYR A 216 0.95 1.59 -12.32
N ILE A 217 1.35 2.59 -11.53
CA ILE A 217 1.42 4.00 -11.99
C ILE A 217 2.56 4.18 -13.01
N ARG A 218 3.66 3.44 -12.83
CA ARG A 218 4.80 3.45 -13.75
C ARG A 218 5.00 2.06 -14.36
N LYS A 219 5.50 2.02 -15.60
CA LYS A 219 6.01 0.78 -16.23
C LYS A 219 7.17 0.22 -15.41
N SER A 220 7.35 -1.09 -15.43
CA SER A 220 8.49 -1.73 -14.78
C SER A 220 9.82 -1.19 -15.29
N GLN A 221 10.88 -1.35 -14.50
CA GLN A 221 12.22 -0.94 -14.92
C GLN A 221 12.63 -1.63 -16.23
N ALA A 222 12.32 -2.92 -16.37
CA ALA A 222 12.62 -3.71 -17.58
C ALA A 222 11.88 -3.17 -18.82
N GLU A 223 10.61 -2.79 -18.69
CA GLU A 223 9.84 -2.19 -19.80
C GLU A 223 10.38 -0.82 -20.19
N ARG A 224 10.78 0.01 -19.23
CA ARG A 224 11.41 1.32 -19.50
C ARG A 224 12.76 1.16 -20.19
N GLU A 225 13.61 0.26 -19.72
CA GLU A 225 14.91 -0.02 -20.35
C GLU A 225 14.76 -0.58 -21.77
N LEU A 226 13.73 -1.38 -22.00
CA LEU A 226 13.42 -1.89 -23.34
C LEU A 226 13.01 -0.75 -24.28
N GLU A 227 12.10 0.12 -23.84
CA GLU A 227 11.68 1.30 -24.62
C GLU A 227 12.85 2.26 -24.93
N GLU A 228 13.72 2.50 -23.93
CA GLU A 228 14.93 3.31 -24.14
C GLU A 228 15.87 2.70 -25.20
N ARG A 229 16.05 1.37 -25.18
CA ARG A 229 16.85 0.65 -26.18
C ARG A 229 16.22 0.69 -27.58
N GLU A 230 14.91 0.53 -27.67
CA GLU A 230 14.19 0.63 -28.95
C GLU A 230 14.24 2.05 -29.53
N ASN A 231 14.08 3.07 -28.69
CA ASN A 231 14.16 4.47 -29.12
C ASN A 231 15.57 4.85 -29.58
N LYS A 232 16.63 4.37 -28.91
CA LYS A 232 18.03 4.55 -29.36
C LYS A 232 18.27 3.92 -30.74
N LYS A 233 17.80 2.68 -30.96
CA LYS A 233 17.92 2.02 -32.26
C LYS A 233 17.19 2.74 -33.39
N LYS A 234 16.02 3.34 -33.10
CA LYS A 234 15.28 4.14 -34.09
C LYS A 234 15.93 5.49 -34.38
N GLY A 235 16.66 6.06 -33.42
CA GLY A 235 17.41 7.32 -33.58
C GLY A 235 18.72 7.14 -34.38
N GLU A 236 19.35 5.97 -34.30
CA GLU A 236 20.58 5.62 -35.03
C GLU A 236 20.32 5.16 -36.50
N SER A 237 19.03 4.94 -36.84
CA SER A 237 18.62 4.51 -38.20
C SER A 237 18.12 5.67 -39.07
N LYS A 238 18.29 6.91 -38.62
CA LYS A 238 18.00 8.17 -39.37
C LYS A 238 19.31 8.94 -39.57
#